data_1116e5912777767366123b278ef44dc7
#
_entry.id   1116e5912777767366123b278ef44dc7
#
_cell.length_a   1.000
_cell.length_b   1.000
_cell.length_c   1.000
_cell.angle_alpha   90.00
_cell.angle_beta   90.00
_cell.angle_gamma   90.00
#
_symmetry.space_group_name_H-M   'P 1'
#
loop_
_entity.id
_entity.type
_entity.pdbx_description
1 polymer ?
#
loop_
_entity_poly.entity_id
_entity_poly.type
_entity_poly.pdbx_seq_one_letter_code
_entity_poly.pdbx_strand_id
1 'polypeptide(L)'
;HMMHAPTGKRVADRKLNTLSFGQTDVGMRRDHNEDSYLVNDEQLLYVVADGMGGHAGGEMASRIAVTQIDEVVSRDMKELLNGKPFKGPIEQHPALMGLPNAVKAACAKIFQTAKEMPDLHGMGTTVTAVSFVDSYAFFAHVGDSRAYLVRDGHIEQLSEDHSLVNEQLK
;
A
#
# COMPACT_ATOMS: atom_id res chain seq x y z
N HIS A 1 -13.16 -1.18 14.27
CA HIS A 1 -11.90 -1.43 14.95
C HIS A 1 -11.31 -0.11 15.39
N MET A 2 -11.14 0.03 16.71
CA MET A 2 -10.64 1.25 17.34
C MET A 2 -9.15 1.41 17.03
N MET A 3 -8.81 2.46 16.28
CA MET A 3 -7.43 2.93 16.19
C MET A 3 -7.04 3.53 17.55
N HIS A 4 -6.00 2.99 18.17
CA HIS A 4 -5.40 3.62 19.34
C HIS A 4 -4.63 4.84 18.83
N ALA A 5 -5.09 6.04 19.20
CA ALA A 5 -4.38 7.27 18.90
C ALA A 5 -3.13 7.37 19.79
N PRO A 6 -1.93 7.56 19.24
CA PRO A 6 -0.75 7.78 20.04
C PRO A 6 -0.81 9.20 20.65
N THR A 7 -0.82 9.26 21.98
CA THR A 7 -0.60 10.51 22.74
C THR A 7 0.88 10.87 22.64
N GLY A 8 1.30 11.53 21.57
CA GLY A 8 2.66 11.98 21.37
C GLY A 8 2.76 13.49 21.17
N LYS A 9 3.64 14.14 21.93
CA LYS A 9 4.02 15.54 21.74
C LYS A 9 4.53 15.74 20.31
N ARG A 10 3.98 16.72 19.58
CA ARG A 10 4.46 17.15 18.25
C ARG A 10 5.96 17.41 18.28
N VAL A 11 6.71 16.72 17.43
CA VAL A 11 8.07 17.12 17.05
C VAL A 11 7.91 18.06 15.85
N ALA A 12 8.17 19.34 16.05
CA ALA A 12 8.08 20.36 15.02
C ALA A 12 9.06 20.09 13.86
N ASP A 13 8.57 20.25 12.63
CA ASP A 13 9.31 20.57 11.39
C ASP A 13 10.59 19.74 11.07
N ARG A 14 10.67 18.47 11.40
CA ARG A 14 11.71 17.61 10.86
C ARG A 14 11.21 16.95 9.58
N LYS A 15 11.82 17.34 8.45
CA LYS A 15 11.69 16.57 7.21
C LYS A 15 12.11 15.12 7.51
N LEU A 16 11.23 14.16 7.27
CA LEU A 16 11.54 12.75 7.46
C LEU A 16 12.67 12.36 6.49
N ASN A 17 13.77 11.86 7.01
CA ASN A 17 14.83 11.28 6.19
C ASN A 17 14.58 9.77 6.13
N THR A 18 14.31 9.27 4.94
CA THR A 18 14.11 7.83 4.69
C THR A 18 15.30 7.26 3.95
N LEU A 19 15.61 6.02 4.27
CA LEU A 19 16.43 5.15 3.45
C LEU A 19 15.56 3.94 3.14
N SER A 20 15.28 3.72 1.87
CA SER A 20 14.38 2.67 1.42
C SER A 20 15.09 1.68 0.52
N PHE A 21 14.63 0.44 0.56
CA PHE A 21 15.12 -0.62 -0.29
C PHE A 21 13.96 -1.56 -0.64
N GLY A 22 13.90 -2.01 -1.89
CA GLY A 22 12.94 -2.99 -2.37
C GLY A 22 13.64 -4.12 -3.11
N GLN A 23 13.16 -5.33 -2.93
CA GLN A 23 13.66 -6.51 -3.62
C GLN A 23 12.52 -7.48 -3.89
N THR A 24 12.57 -8.14 -5.02
CA THR A 24 11.70 -9.27 -5.36
C THR A 24 12.54 -10.37 -6.02
N ASP A 25 12.08 -11.61 -5.91
CA ASP A 25 12.75 -12.79 -6.48
C ASP A 25 11.70 -13.83 -6.84
N VAL A 26 11.85 -14.48 -7.99
CA VAL A 26 10.93 -15.52 -8.46
C VAL A 26 10.95 -16.78 -7.60
N GLY A 27 12.02 -16.96 -6.82
CA GLY A 27 12.26 -18.16 -6.04
C GLY A 27 12.66 -19.37 -6.88
N MET A 28 12.71 -20.54 -6.24
CA MET A 28 13.24 -21.77 -6.84
C MET A 28 12.18 -22.69 -7.45
N ARG A 29 10.91 -22.36 -7.37
CA ARG A 29 9.80 -23.24 -7.74
C ARG A 29 8.86 -22.67 -8.80
N ARG A 30 8.93 -21.36 -9.05
CA ARG A 30 8.09 -20.68 -10.04
C ARG A 30 8.93 -20.24 -11.23
N ASP A 31 8.32 -20.22 -12.42
CA ASP A 31 8.96 -19.76 -13.64
C ASP A 31 8.77 -18.26 -13.87
N HIS A 32 7.77 -17.66 -13.19
CA HIS A 32 7.40 -16.25 -13.31
C HIS A 32 7.24 -15.60 -11.93
N ASN A 33 7.63 -14.35 -11.85
CA ASN A 33 7.42 -13.52 -10.68
C ASN A 33 6.15 -12.71 -10.86
N GLU A 34 5.15 -12.96 -10.00
CA GLU A 34 3.87 -12.26 -10.01
C GLU A 34 3.84 -11.09 -9.01
N ASP A 35 4.94 -10.87 -8.28
CA ASP A 35 5.07 -9.77 -7.34
C ASP A 35 5.45 -8.47 -8.04
N SER A 36 4.98 -7.37 -7.49
CA SER A 36 5.43 -6.02 -7.85
C SER A 36 5.64 -5.19 -6.59
N TYR A 37 6.56 -4.24 -6.66
CA TYR A 37 6.74 -3.27 -5.58
C TYR A 37 7.04 -1.88 -6.12
N LEU A 38 6.79 -0.88 -5.28
CA LEU A 38 7.11 0.53 -5.52
C LEU A 38 7.95 1.07 -4.37
N VAL A 39 9.03 1.75 -4.72
CA VAL A 39 9.81 2.61 -3.83
C VAL A 39 9.82 4.00 -4.43
N ASN A 40 9.03 4.92 -3.88
CA ASN A 40 8.96 6.30 -4.33
C ASN A 40 9.36 7.23 -3.19
N ASP A 41 10.65 7.53 -3.10
CA ASP A 41 11.23 8.38 -2.06
C ASP A 41 10.82 9.86 -2.18
N GLU A 42 10.45 10.31 -3.37
CA GLU A 42 9.99 11.69 -3.56
C GLU A 42 8.63 11.92 -2.91
N GLN A 43 7.74 10.94 -3.00
CA GLN A 43 6.40 10.95 -2.40
C GLN A 43 6.34 10.27 -1.04
N LEU A 44 7.46 9.66 -0.58
CA LEU A 44 7.51 8.82 0.61
C LEU A 44 6.41 7.74 0.60
N LEU A 45 6.24 7.11 -0.57
CA LEU A 45 5.23 6.09 -0.83
C LEU A 45 5.92 4.76 -1.16
N TYR A 46 5.53 3.72 -0.44
CA TYR A 46 6.07 2.38 -0.59
C TYR A 46 4.92 1.39 -0.68
N VAL A 47 4.99 0.49 -1.67
CA VAL A 47 3.92 -0.47 -1.94
C VAL A 47 4.52 -1.83 -2.27
N VAL A 48 3.92 -2.89 -1.76
CA VAL A 48 4.15 -4.26 -2.22
C VAL A 48 2.82 -4.88 -2.62
N ALA A 49 2.85 -5.70 -3.65
CA ALA A 49 1.69 -6.36 -4.22
C ALA A 49 2.09 -7.76 -4.70
N ASP A 50 1.44 -8.81 -4.17
CA ASP A 50 1.60 -10.21 -4.55
C ASP A 50 0.43 -10.59 -5.46
N GLY A 51 0.74 -10.86 -6.72
CA GLY A 51 -0.24 -11.14 -7.75
C GLY A 51 -0.72 -12.60 -7.74
N MET A 52 -1.99 -12.79 -8.07
CA MET A 52 -2.61 -14.10 -8.23
C MET A 52 -3.48 -14.15 -9.48
N GLY A 53 -3.70 -15.36 -10.02
CA GLY A 53 -4.54 -15.56 -11.21
C GLY A 53 -3.80 -16.25 -12.36
N GLY A 54 -2.66 -16.87 -12.05
CA GLY A 54 -1.78 -17.57 -12.99
C GLY A 54 -0.93 -16.61 -13.82
N HIS A 55 0.31 -16.94 -13.96
CA HIS A 55 1.41 -16.29 -14.71
C HIS A 55 1.16 -14.84 -15.17
N ALA A 56 0.49 -14.65 -16.31
CA ALA A 56 0.26 -13.32 -16.88
C ALA A 56 -0.76 -12.49 -16.08
N GLY A 57 -1.74 -13.13 -15.43
CA GLY A 57 -2.78 -12.45 -14.68
C GLY A 57 -2.27 -11.82 -13.41
N GLY A 58 -1.53 -12.60 -12.60
CA GLY A 58 -0.95 -12.11 -11.35
C GLY A 58 0.05 -10.99 -11.56
N GLU A 59 0.98 -11.16 -12.51
CA GLU A 59 1.95 -10.14 -12.89
C GLU A 59 1.26 -8.83 -13.35
N MET A 60 0.22 -8.96 -14.17
CA MET A 60 -0.53 -7.79 -14.63
C MET A 60 -1.26 -7.09 -13.48
N ALA A 61 -1.91 -7.85 -12.60
CA ALA A 61 -2.67 -7.30 -11.49
C ALA A 61 -1.76 -6.56 -10.50
N SER A 62 -0.65 -7.16 -10.09
CA SER A 62 0.30 -6.52 -9.15
C SER A 62 0.93 -5.27 -9.75
N ARG A 63 1.28 -5.29 -11.04
CA ARG A 63 1.81 -4.12 -11.76
C ARG A 63 0.78 -2.99 -11.87
N ILE A 64 -0.47 -3.30 -12.22
CA ILE A 64 -1.55 -2.30 -12.24
C ILE A 64 -1.71 -1.69 -10.85
N ALA A 65 -1.70 -2.51 -9.80
CA ALA A 65 -1.87 -2.02 -8.43
C ALA A 65 -0.81 -0.98 -8.05
N VAL A 66 0.47 -1.30 -8.19
CA VAL A 66 1.56 -0.38 -7.80
C VAL A 66 1.56 0.89 -8.64
N THR A 67 1.33 0.76 -9.96
CA THR A 67 1.30 1.91 -10.87
C THR A 67 0.13 2.84 -10.57
N GLN A 68 -1.08 2.28 -10.42
CA GLN A 68 -2.28 3.07 -10.17
C GLN A 68 -2.25 3.76 -8.81
N ILE A 69 -1.70 3.09 -7.79
CA ILE A 69 -1.53 3.69 -6.46
C ILE A 69 -0.55 4.87 -6.52
N ASP A 70 0.59 4.71 -7.21
CA ASP A 70 1.56 5.80 -7.38
C ASP A 70 0.94 7.01 -8.10
N GLU A 71 0.24 6.79 -9.20
CA GLU A 71 -0.43 7.85 -9.98
C GLU A 71 -1.46 8.62 -9.15
N VAL A 72 -2.34 7.90 -8.43
CA VAL A 72 -3.42 8.52 -7.64
C VAL A 72 -2.83 9.28 -6.46
N VAL A 73 -1.93 8.68 -5.69
CA VAL A 73 -1.31 9.33 -4.54
C VAL A 73 -0.51 10.56 -4.97
N SER A 74 0.30 10.44 -6.03
CA SER A 74 1.10 11.57 -6.54
C SER A 74 0.25 12.75 -7.00
N ARG A 75 -0.90 12.49 -7.62
CA ARG A 75 -1.85 13.52 -8.03
C ARG A 75 -2.54 14.16 -6.83
N ASP A 76 -3.17 13.33 -5.99
CA ASP A 76 -4.04 13.79 -4.92
C ASP A 76 -3.26 14.50 -3.81
N MET A 77 -2.06 14.00 -3.47
CA MET A 77 -1.22 14.61 -2.44
C MET A 77 -0.69 15.99 -2.84
N LYS A 78 -0.37 16.20 -4.12
CA LYS A 78 0.03 17.53 -4.63
C LYS A 78 -1.09 18.55 -4.47
N GLU A 79 -2.34 18.15 -4.69
CA GLU A 79 -3.50 19.02 -4.57
C GLU A 79 -3.86 19.30 -3.11
N LEU A 80 -3.86 18.26 -2.26
CA LEU A 80 -4.32 18.34 -0.88
C LEU A 80 -3.39 19.11 0.04
N LEU A 81 -2.09 18.97 -0.13
CA LEU A 81 -1.14 19.54 0.83
C LEU A 81 -0.65 20.93 0.43
N ASN A 82 -0.71 21.34 -0.84
CA ASN A 82 -0.21 22.63 -1.33
C ASN A 82 1.11 23.06 -0.67
N GLY A 83 1.94 22.07 -0.27
CA GLY A 83 3.21 22.28 0.40
C GLY A 83 3.15 22.82 1.82
N LYS A 84 1.97 22.84 2.47
CA LYS A 84 1.80 23.30 3.86
C LYS A 84 1.50 22.13 4.79
N PRO A 85 2.21 22.01 5.94
CA PRO A 85 1.91 20.99 6.94
C PRO A 85 0.48 21.13 7.48
N PHE A 86 -0.19 19.99 7.64
CA PHE A 86 -1.51 19.97 8.26
C PHE A 86 -1.43 20.21 9.77
N LYS A 87 -2.29 21.09 10.29
CA LYS A 87 -2.28 21.49 11.72
C LYS A 87 -3.49 20.99 12.51
N GLY A 88 -4.38 20.21 11.87
CA GLY A 88 -5.57 19.63 12.51
C GLY A 88 -5.31 18.33 13.25
N PRO A 89 -6.35 17.71 13.85
CA PRO A 89 -6.29 16.36 14.40
C PRO A 89 -6.13 15.32 13.28
N ILE A 90 -5.48 14.17 13.58
CA ILE A 90 -5.19 13.14 12.58
C ILE A 90 -6.44 12.61 11.89
N GLU A 91 -7.56 12.54 12.59
CA GLU A 91 -8.84 12.08 12.08
C GLU A 91 -9.40 12.94 10.95
N GLN A 92 -8.91 14.18 10.84
CA GLN A 92 -9.27 15.14 9.79
C GLN A 92 -8.16 15.35 8.77
N HIS A 93 -7.07 14.58 8.88
CA HIS A 93 -5.94 14.72 7.97
C HIS A 93 -6.35 14.35 6.54
N PRO A 94 -6.14 15.23 5.53
CA PRO A 94 -6.57 14.98 4.15
C PRO A 94 -6.00 13.66 3.57
N ALA A 95 -4.78 13.29 3.97
CA ALA A 95 -4.13 12.07 3.53
C ALA A 95 -4.78 10.78 4.08
N LEU A 96 -5.67 10.87 5.08
CA LEU A 96 -6.31 9.70 5.69
C LEU A 96 -7.06 8.85 4.67
N MET A 97 -7.67 9.48 3.68
CA MET A 97 -8.39 8.80 2.60
C MET A 97 -7.55 8.60 1.34
N GLY A 98 -6.34 9.12 1.29
CA GLY A 98 -5.48 9.06 0.10
C GLY A 98 -5.16 7.62 -0.33
N LEU A 99 -4.56 6.82 0.56
CA LEU A 99 -4.27 5.41 0.27
C LEU A 99 -5.52 4.55 0.03
N PRO A 100 -6.58 4.61 0.87
CA PRO A 100 -7.81 3.87 0.60
C PRO A 100 -8.44 4.20 -0.76
N ASN A 101 -8.43 5.45 -1.18
CA ASN A 101 -8.95 5.85 -2.50
C ASN A 101 -8.04 5.33 -3.63
N ALA A 102 -6.74 5.38 -3.46
CA ALA A 102 -5.79 4.84 -4.43
C ALA A 102 -5.94 3.32 -4.60
N VAL A 103 -6.09 2.57 -3.50
CA VAL A 103 -6.35 1.12 -3.53
C VAL A 103 -7.68 0.80 -4.22
N LYS A 104 -8.74 1.56 -3.95
CA LYS A 104 -10.03 1.40 -4.64
C LYS A 104 -9.91 1.65 -6.14
N ALA A 105 -9.16 2.68 -6.54
CA ALA A 105 -8.91 2.98 -7.96
C ALA A 105 -8.13 1.86 -8.64
N ALA A 106 -7.12 1.30 -7.97
CA ALA A 106 -6.36 0.15 -8.46
C ALA A 106 -7.25 -1.08 -8.62
N CYS A 107 -8.09 -1.39 -7.63
CA CYS A 107 -9.05 -2.49 -7.69
C CYS A 107 -10.02 -2.33 -8.89
N ALA A 108 -10.58 -1.14 -9.09
CA ALA A 108 -11.46 -0.85 -10.22
C ALA A 108 -10.74 -1.03 -11.57
N LYS A 109 -9.49 -0.60 -11.68
CA LYS A 109 -8.68 -0.76 -12.89
C LYS A 109 -8.38 -2.22 -13.19
N ILE A 110 -7.99 -3.01 -12.17
CA ILE A 110 -7.75 -4.46 -12.31
C ILE A 110 -9.02 -5.17 -12.78
N PHE A 111 -10.16 -4.90 -12.13
CA PHE A 111 -11.44 -5.48 -12.50
C PHE A 111 -11.84 -5.14 -13.94
N GLN A 112 -11.69 -3.88 -14.35
CA GLN A 112 -12.00 -3.45 -15.71
C GLN A 112 -11.09 -4.14 -16.73
N THR A 113 -9.79 -4.23 -16.46
CA THR A 113 -8.83 -4.91 -17.35
C THR A 113 -9.15 -6.39 -17.49
N ALA A 114 -9.47 -7.07 -16.38
CA ALA A 114 -9.86 -8.49 -16.39
C ALA A 114 -11.15 -8.73 -17.19
N LYS A 115 -12.08 -7.77 -17.19
CA LYS A 115 -13.30 -7.83 -17.99
C LYS A 115 -13.07 -7.65 -19.49
N GLU A 116 -12.10 -6.79 -19.84
CA GLU A 116 -11.77 -6.50 -21.25
C GLU A 116 -10.87 -7.57 -21.87
N MET A 117 -10.10 -8.29 -21.06
CA MET A 117 -9.13 -9.30 -21.48
C MET A 117 -9.48 -10.67 -20.89
N PRO A 118 -10.21 -11.55 -21.63
CA PRO A 118 -10.68 -12.84 -21.12
C PRO A 118 -9.58 -13.74 -20.56
N ASP A 119 -8.36 -13.67 -21.11
CA ASP A 119 -7.21 -14.45 -20.68
C ASP A 119 -6.68 -14.03 -19.29
N LEU A 120 -7.10 -12.85 -18.81
CA LEU A 120 -6.77 -12.33 -17.49
C LEU A 120 -7.94 -12.44 -16.49
N HIS A 121 -8.97 -13.19 -16.85
CA HIS A 121 -10.11 -13.38 -15.97
C HIS A 121 -9.71 -14.02 -14.64
N GLY A 122 -10.18 -13.43 -13.54
CA GLY A 122 -9.85 -13.90 -12.20
C GLY A 122 -8.50 -13.42 -11.67
N MET A 123 -7.78 -12.54 -12.39
CA MET A 123 -6.57 -11.92 -11.85
C MET A 123 -6.87 -11.06 -10.64
N GLY A 124 -5.96 -11.06 -9.69
CA GLY A 124 -6.03 -10.27 -8.47
C GLY A 124 -4.65 -10.02 -7.89
N THR A 125 -4.58 -9.27 -6.82
CA THR A 125 -3.34 -9.02 -6.10
C THR A 125 -3.62 -8.59 -4.66
N THR A 126 -2.70 -8.91 -3.75
CA THR A 126 -2.63 -8.24 -2.46
C THR A 126 -2.14 -6.80 -2.64
N VAL A 127 -2.34 -5.97 -1.65
CA VAL A 127 -1.73 -4.65 -1.55
C VAL A 127 -1.36 -4.37 -0.10
N THR A 128 -0.12 -4.00 0.13
CA THR A 128 0.32 -3.42 1.38
C THR A 128 1.08 -2.14 1.07
N ALA A 129 0.54 -1.01 1.50
CA ALA A 129 1.07 0.31 1.16
C ALA A 129 1.26 1.17 2.41
N VAL A 130 2.35 1.94 2.44
CA VAL A 130 2.60 2.97 3.44
C VAL A 130 2.98 4.28 2.77
N SER A 131 2.42 5.38 3.26
CA SER A 131 2.80 6.73 2.84
C SER A 131 3.09 7.57 4.07
N PHE A 132 4.21 8.30 4.04
CA PHE A 132 4.56 9.23 5.11
C PHE A 132 4.21 10.65 4.70
N VAL A 133 3.37 11.28 5.50
CA VAL A 133 2.92 12.66 5.28
C VAL A 133 3.04 13.40 6.58
N ASP A 134 3.73 14.54 6.55
CA ASP A 134 4.09 15.30 7.75
C ASP A 134 4.82 14.40 8.77
N SER A 135 4.23 14.19 9.96
CA SER A 135 4.78 13.32 11.01
C SER A 135 4.01 12.01 11.17
N TYR A 136 3.22 11.62 10.16
CA TYR A 136 2.36 10.45 10.22
C TYR A 136 2.73 9.42 9.16
N ALA A 137 2.52 8.16 9.49
CA ALA A 137 2.50 7.05 8.54
C ALA A 137 1.05 6.64 8.29
N PHE A 138 0.60 6.72 7.06
CA PHE A 138 -0.69 6.21 6.61
C PHE A 138 -0.48 4.85 5.98
N PHE A 139 -1.31 3.89 6.35
CA PHE A 139 -1.17 2.50 5.98
C PHE A 139 -2.47 1.97 5.36
N ALA A 140 -2.36 1.24 4.25
CA ALA A 140 -3.46 0.51 3.65
C ALA A 140 -3.02 -0.93 3.36
N HIS A 141 -3.92 -1.88 3.64
CA HIS A 141 -3.61 -3.29 3.52
C HIS A 141 -4.83 -4.09 3.04
N VAL A 142 -4.58 -4.97 2.07
CA VAL A 142 -5.54 -5.96 1.55
C VAL A 142 -4.76 -7.23 1.22
N GLY A 143 -5.18 -8.37 1.78
CA GLY A 143 -4.60 -9.69 1.52
C GLY A 143 -3.80 -10.24 2.69
N ASP A 144 -2.80 -11.06 2.41
CA ASP A 144 -1.96 -11.77 3.39
C ASP A 144 -0.46 -11.41 3.32
N SER A 145 -0.10 -10.42 2.50
CA SER A 145 1.21 -9.76 2.59
C SER A 145 1.33 -9.06 3.95
N ARG A 146 2.52 -8.97 4.53
CA ARG A 146 2.66 -8.49 5.91
C ARG A 146 3.56 -7.28 6.01
N ALA A 147 3.21 -6.38 6.91
CA ALA A 147 4.01 -5.24 7.32
C ALA A 147 4.38 -5.34 8.79
N TYR A 148 5.61 -5.04 9.11
CA TYR A 148 6.15 -5.06 10.46
C TYR A 148 6.81 -3.73 10.80
N LEU A 149 6.57 -3.24 12.01
CA LEU A 149 7.32 -2.14 12.61
C LEU A 149 8.40 -2.72 13.53
N VAL A 150 9.64 -2.34 13.28
CA VAL A 150 10.76 -2.63 14.19
C VAL A 150 11.19 -1.33 14.85
N ARG A 151 11.08 -1.25 16.17
CA ARG A 151 11.42 -0.06 16.94
C ARG A 151 11.95 -0.47 18.32
N ASP A 152 13.06 0.13 18.75
CA ASP A 152 13.65 -0.09 20.09
C ASP A 152 13.88 -1.58 20.42
N GLY A 153 14.27 -2.38 19.42
CA GLY A 153 14.49 -3.83 19.56
C GLY A 153 13.22 -4.68 19.61
N HIS A 154 12.06 -4.08 19.42
CA HIS A 154 10.76 -4.77 19.35
C HIS A 154 10.28 -4.85 17.92
N ILE A 155 9.56 -5.94 17.61
CA ILE A 155 8.90 -6.15 16.33
C ILE A 155 7.38 -6.26 16.54
N GLU A 156 6.62 -5.54 15.76
CA GLU A 156 5.15 -5.54 15.79
C GLU A 156 4.61 -5.72 14.37
N GLN A 157 3.69 -6.66 14.19
CA GLN A 157 2.98 -6.80 12.92
C GLN A 157 1.86 -5.76 12.85
N LEU A 158 1.90 -4.91 11.83
CA LEU A 158 0.91 -3.85 11.60
C LEU A 158 -0.28 -4.30 10.76
N SER A 159 -0.10 -5.32 9.92
CA SER A 159 -1.14 -5.87 9.05
C SER A 159 -1.88 -7.02 9.73
N GLU A 160 -3.17 -7.19 9.40
CA GLU A 160 -3.96 -8.37 9.74
C GLU A 160 -4.22 -9.18 8.47
N ASP A 161 -3.85 -10.47 8.46
CA ASP A 161 -3.98 -11.31 7.27
C ASP A 161 -5.46 -11.51 6.89
N HIS A 162 -5.82 -11.15 5.66
CA HIS A 162 -7.11 -11.44 5.05
C HIS A 162 -6.99 -12.69 4.18
N SER A 163 -6.96 -13.87 4.80
CA SER A 163 -6.99 -15.15 4.08
C SER A 163 -8.40 -15.74 4.11
N LEU A 164 -8.74 -16.55 3.10
CA LEU A 164 -10.01 -17.26 3.04
C LEU A 164 -10.28 -18.13 4.29
N VAL A 165 -9.22 -18.67 4.91
CA VAL A 165 -9.31 -19.45 6.15
C VAL A 165 -9.71 -18.55 7.32
N ASN A 166 -9.12 -17.37 7.43
CA ASN A 166 -9.41 -16.42 8.51
C ASN A 166 -10.81 -15.78 8.36
N GLU A 167 -11.30 -15.62 7.14
CA GLU A 167 -12.68 -15.13 6.89
C GLU A 167 -13.74 -16.17 7.24
N GLN A 168 -13.45 -17.46 7.09
CA GLN A 168 -14.37 -18.54 7.45
C GLN A 168 -14.44 -18.84 8.96
N LEU A 169 -13.47 -18.34 9.74
CA LEU A 169 -13.40 -18.53 11.20
C LEU A 169 -14.02 -17.35 11.99
N LYS A 170 -14.44 -16.29 11.32
CA LYS A 170 -15.19 -15.16 11.91
C LYS A 170 -16.67 -15.34 11.71
#